data_dd53686653f06f56eedcc1590a5ed154
#
_entry.id   dd53686653f06f56eedcc1590a5ed154
#
_cell.length_a   1.000
_cell.length_b   1.000
_cell.length_c   1.000
_cell.angle_alpha   90.00
_cell.angle_beta   90.00
_cell.angle_gamma   90.00
#
_symmetry.space_group_name_H-M   'P 1'
#
loop_
_entity.id
_entity.type
_entity.pdbx_description
1 polymer ?
#
loop_
_entity_poly.entity_id
_entity_poly.type
_entity_poly.pdbx_seq_one_letter_code
_entity_poly.pdbx_strand_id
1 'polypeptide(L)'
;MNVILANPRGFCAGVNMAIDALETAIRHFGTPIYVYHEIVHNRPIVERFTKLGVVFVDEIAEVPSGQTVLYSAHGVSPAIREAAKDRNLRAIDATCPLVTKVHMEAVKYAKEGYTIVLIGHEGHDEVIGTMGEAPAAMVLVEDVEDVAALSLPADVKIAYLTQTTLSVDETRGIIAALKAKYPQLVGPSKDDICYATQNRQEAVRDLVPEADVVIVLGSQNSSNSNRLAEIGRASCRERV
;
A
#
# COMPACT_ATOMS: atom_id res chain seq x y z
N MET A 1 2.54 10.10 35.20
CA MET A 1 2.78 9.68 33.81
C MET A 1 1.96 10.60 32.91
N ASN A 2 2.58 11.28 31.97
CA ASN A 2 1.89 12.10 30.99
C ASN A 2 1.74 11.27 29.70
N VAL A 3 0.57 11.35 29.07
CA VAL A 3 0.31 10.68 27.78
C VAL A 3 0.16 11.76 26.70
N ILE A 4 1.01 11.69 25.67
CA ILE A 4 0.97 12.57 24.51
C ILE A 4 0.41 11.76 23.34
N LEU A 5 -0.60 12.28 22.67
CA LEU A 5 -1.22 11.62 21.51
C LEU A 5 -0.71 12.27 20.24
N ALA A 6 -0.13 11.48 19.33
CA ALA A 6 0.25 11.97 18.01
C ALA A 6 -0.96 12.54 17.26
N ASN A 7 -0.74 13.58 16.47
CA ASN A 7 -1.77 14.22 15.65
C ASN A 7 -1.17 14.56 14.27
N PRO A 8 -1.69 13.97 13.16
CA PRO A 8 -2.87 13.08 13.08
C PRO A 8 -2.60 11.65 13.57
N ARG A 9 -3.68 10.95 13.92
CA ARG A 9 -3.71 9.53 14.30
C ARG A 9 -5.00 8.86 13.82
N GLY A 10 -5.11 7.54 14.01
CA GLY A 10 -6.31 6.76 13.62
C GLY A 10 -6.37 6.50 12.11
N PHE A 11 -7.54 6.21 11.58
CA PHE A 11 -7.72 5.85 10.17
C PHE A 11 -7.67 7.08 9.25
N CYS A 12 -7.10 6.89 8.06
CA CYS A 12 -7.15 7.88 6.99
C CYS A 12 -8.46 7.79 6.20
N ALA A 13 -8.69 8.75 5.32
CA ALA A 13 -9.87 8.74 4.46
C ALA A 13 -9.99 7.46 3.61
N GLY A 14 -8.89 6.98 3.02
CA GLY A 14 -8.90 5.75 2.21
C GLY A 14 -9.30 4.51 3.01
N VAL A 15 -8.80 4.37 4.25
CA VAL A 15 -9.19 3.28 5.15
C VAL A 15 -10.67 3.39 5.53
N ASN A 16 -11.16 4.58 5.88
CA ASN A 16 -12.57 4.77 6.19
C ASN A 16 -13.47 4.45 4.98
N MET A 17 -13.10 4.91 3.79
CA MET A 17 -13.84 4.59 2.55
C MET A 17 -13.97 3.09 2.31
N ALA A 18 -12.90 2.32 2.52
CA ALA A 18 -12.94 0.87 2.33
C ALA A 18 -13.83 0.19 3.38
N ILE A 19 -13.76 0.63 4.64
CA ILE A 19 -14.63 0.15 5.72
C ILE A 19 -16.10 0.47 5.40
N ASP A 20 -16.41 1.71 5.02
CA ASP A 20 -17.75 2.17 4.69
C ASP A 20 -18.34 1.44 3.47
N ALA A 21 -17.49 1.13 2.47
CA ALA A 21 -17.87 0.34 1.31
C ALA A 21 -18.31 -1.07 1.73
N LEU A 22 -17.53 -1.73 2.59
CA LEU A 22 -17.87 -3.07 3.09
C LEU A 22 -19.14 -3.05 3.96
N GLU A 23 -19.28 -2.07 4.87
CA GLU A 23 -20.52 -1.91 5.65
C GLU A 23 -21.74 -1.69 4.76
N THR A 24 -21.57 -0.88 3.72
CA THR A 24 -22.65 -0.61 2.76
C THR A 24 -23.01 -1.86 1.95
N ALA A 25 -22.00 -2.63 1.53
CA ALA A 25 -22.20 -3.90 0.84
C ALA A 25 -23.00 -4.90 1.72
N ILE A 26 -22.64 -5.02 2.99
CA ILE A 26 -23.36 -5.87 3.95
C ILE A 26 -24.81 -5.44 4.09
N ARG A 27 -25.07 -4.12 4.25
CA ARG A 27 -26.44 -3.61 4.36
C ARG A 27 -27.30 -3.87 3.11
N HIS A 28 -26.67 -3.84 1.94
CA HIS A 28 -27.37 -3.90 0.66
C HIS A 28 -27.58 -5.32 0.14
N PHE A 29 -26.59 -6.18 0.34
CA PHE A 29 -26.57 -7.54 -0.23
C PHE A 29 -26.72 -8.64 0.84
N GLY A 30 -26.60 -8.29 2.13
CA GLY A 30 -26.52 -9.29 3.20
C GLY A 30 -25.17 -9.98 3.24
N THR A 31 -25.07 -11.01 4.08
CA THR A 31 -23.89 -11.88 4.18
C THR A 31 -24.21 -13.28 3.65
N PRO A 32 -23.21 -14.03 3.15
CA PRO A 32 -21.80 -13.69 3.14
C PRO A 32 -21.41 -12.67 2.07
N ILE A 33 -20.52 -11.75 2.43
CA ILE A 33 -19.72 -10.95 1.50
C ILE A 33 -18.30 -11.51 1.57
N TYR A 34 -17.69 -11.72 0.42
CA TYR A 34 -16.30 -12.14 0.32
C TYR A 34 -15.40 -10.91 0.18
N VAL A 35 -14.24 -10.92 0.83
CA VAL A 35 -13.24 -9.85 0.70
C VAL A 35 -11.94 -10.51 0.29
N TYR A 36 -11.38 -10.05 -0.83
CA TYR A 36 -10.10 -10.53 -1.32
C TYR A 36 -8.99 -9.88 -0.49
N HIS A 37 -8.25 -10.71 0.23
CA HIS A 37 -7.32 -10.36 1.30
C HIS A 37 -7.97 -9.57 2.45
N GLU A 38 -7.20 -8.97 3.35
CA GLU A 38 -7.74 -8.11 4.41
C GLU A 38 -8.23 -6.79 3.83
N ILE A 39 -9.42 -6.35 4.22
CA ILE A 39 -9.98 -5.05 3.75
C ILE A 39 -9.02 -3.88 4.00
N VAL A 40 -8.34 -3.91 5.12
CA VAL A 40 -7.23 -3.08 5.56
C VAL A 40 -6.39 -3.88 6.54
N HIS A 41 -5.09 -3.65 6.62
CA HIS A 41 -4.20 -4.33 7.56
C HIS A 41 -4.46 -3.87 9.01
N ASN A 42 -5.61 -4.30 9.53
CA ASN A 42 -6.02 -3.99 10.90
C ASN A 42 -6.82 -5.17 11.48
N ARG A 43 -6.17 -5.99 12.28
CA ARG A 43 -6.76 -7.21 12.85
C ARG A 43 -8.10 -6.98 13.56
N PRO A 44 -8.29 -5.97 14.44
CA PRO A 44 -9.59 -5.69 15.05
C PRO A 44 -10.71 -5.41 14.03
N ILE A 45 -10.41 -4.79 12.89
CA ILE A 45 -11.37 -4.54 11.82
C ILE A 45 -11.72 -5.85 11.12
N VAL A 46 -10.73 -6.66 10.78
CA VAL A 46 -10.93 -7.99 10.17
C VAL A 46 -11.81 -8.86 11.07
N GLU A 47 -11.46 -8.98 12.36
CA GLU A 47 -12.23 -9.75 13.35
C GLU A 47 -13.68 -9.25 13.51
N ARG A 48 -13.87 -7.91 13.49
CA ARG A 48 -15.21 -7.31 13.53
C ARG A 48 -16.07 -7.75 12.36
N PHE A 49 -15.55 -7.70 11.15
CA PHE A 49 -16.29 -8.07 9.94
C PHE A 49 -16.49 -9.58 9.81
N THR A 50 -15.53 -10.39 10.24
CA THR A 50 -15.71 -11.86 10.33
C THR A 50 -16.89 -12.22 11.23
N LYS A 51 -17.03 -11.56 12.38
CA LYS A 51 -18.19 -11.74 13.28
C LYS A 51 -19.52 -11.33 12.65
N LEU A 52 -19.49 -10.45 11.65
CA LEU A 52 -20.68 -10.03 10.89
C LEU A 52 -20.98 -10.93 9.70
N GLY A 53 -20.21 -12.01 9.49
CA GLY A 53 -20.43 -12.97 8.42
C GLY A 53 -19.69 -12.64 7.11
N VAL A 54 -18.70 -11.76 7.16
CA VAL A 54 -17.76 -11.55 6.03
C VAL A 54 -16.75 -12.69 5.99
N VAL A 55 -16.44 -13.15 4.79
CA VAL A 55 -15.44 -14.19 4.53
C VAL A 55 -14.24 -13.56 3.83
N PHE A 56 -13.08 -13.56 4.49
CA PHE A 56 -11.83 -13.15 3.89
C PHE A 56 -11.21 -14.33 3.17
N VAL A 57 -10.73 -14.12 1.95
CA VAL A 57 -10.14 -15.15 1.09
C VAL A 57 -8.80 -14.71 0.56
N ASP A 58 -7.87 -15.63 0.43
CA ASP A 58 -6.54 -15.37 -0.13
C ASP A 58 -6.51 -15.55 -1.64
N GLU A 59 -7.43 -16.40 -2.18
CA GLU A 59 -7.52 -16.67 -3.59
C GLU A 59 -8.93 -16.34 -4.12
N ILE A 60 -9.01 -15.67 -5.27
CA ILE A 60 -10.30 -15.36 -5.90
C ILE A 60 -11.10 -16.62 -6.26
N ALA A 61 -10.39 -17.75 -6.43
CA ALA A 61 -10.99 -19.05 -6.72
C ALA A 61 -11.84 -19.61 -5.56
N GLU A 62 -11.59 -19.18 -4.33
CA GLU A 62 -12.35 -19.57 -3.13
C GLU A 62 -13.75 -18.94 -3.11
N VAL A 63 -13.95 -17.84 -3.82
CA VAL A 63 -15.25 -17.18 -3.88
C VAL A 63 -16.21 -18.01 -4.74
N PRO A 64 -17.37 -18.50 -4.24
CA PRO A 64 -18.32 -19.23 -5.06
C PRO A 64 -18.85 -18.36 -6.21
N SER A 65 -19.07 -18.98 -7.37
CA SER A 65 -19.58 -18.29 -8.55
C SER A 65 -20.86 -17.50 -8.27
N GLY A 66 -20.97 -16.30 -8.81
CA GLY A 66 -22.12 -15.43 -8.65
C GLY A 66 -22.20 -14.65 -7.32
N GLN A 67 -21.26 -14.90 -6.39
CA GLN A 67 -21.24 -14.19 -5.11
C GLN A 67 -20.67 -12.77 -5.22
N THR A 68 -20.83 -11.99 -4.17
CA THR A 68 -20.27 -10.65 -4.07
C THR A 68 -18.87 -10.71 -3.47
N VAL A 69 -17.90 -10.14 -4.18
CA VAL A 69 -16.53 -9.97 -3.71
C VAL A 69 -16.19 -8.48 -3.62
N LEU A 70 -15.45 -8.10 -2.60
CA LEU A 70 -14.94 -6.75 -2.43
C LEU A 70 -13.41 -6.78 -2.50
N TYR A 71 -12.82 -5.90 -3.32
CA TYR A 71 -11.39 -5.66 -3.37
C TYR A 71 -10.99 -4.70 -2.28
N SER A 72 -9.89 -4.99 -1.60
CA SER A 72 -9.40 -4.22 -0.45
C SER A 72 -8.90 -2.81 -0.82
N ALA A 73 -8.58 -2.02 0.18
CA ALA A 73 -7.98 -0.71 0.00
C ALA A 73 -6.64 -0.73 -0.77
N HIS A 74 -5.97 -1.88 -0.80
CA HIS A 74 -4.64 -2.07 -1.41
C HIS A 74 -4.69 -2.17 -2.94
N GLY A 75 -5.88 -2.38 -3.51
CA GLY A 75 -6.06 -2.61 -4.94
C GLY A 75 -5.75 -4.06 -5.34
N VAL A 76 -6.08 -4.39 -6.58
CA VAL A 76 -5.84 -5.73 -7.15
C VAL A 76 -5.36 -5.60 -8.59
N SER A 77 -4.61 -6.61 -9.06
CA SER A 77 -4.15 -6.68 -10.43
C SER A 77 -5.30 -6.87 -11.44
N PRO A 78 -5.09 -6.56 -12.73
CA PRO A 78 -6.03 -6.89 -13.81
C PRO A 78 -6.40 -8.38 -13.84
N ALA A 79 -5.44 -9.27 -13.56
CA ALA A 79 -5.68 -10.71 -13.56
C ALA A 79 -6.74 -11.13 -12.53
N ILE A 80 -6.73 -10.53 -11.34
CA ILE A 80 -7.76 -10.77 -10.31
C ILE A 80 -9.12 -10.26 -10.77
N ARG A 81 -9.16 -9.07 -11.41
CA ARG A 81 -10.42 -8.51 -11.95
C ARG A 81 -11.02 -9.39 -13.05
N GLU A 82 -10.21 -9.92 -13.96
CA GLU A 82 -10.66 -10.85 -15.00
C GLU A 82 -11.11 -12.19 -14.39
N ALA A 83 -10.35 -12.76 -13.47
CA ALA A 83 -10.75 -14.01 -12.78
C ALA A 83 -12.08 -13.87 -12.04
N ALA A 84 -12.33 -12.72 -11.41
CA ALA A 84 -13.62 -12.44 -10.78
C ALA A 84 -14.77 -12.38 -11.81
N LYS A 85 -14.52 -11.75 -12.96
CA LYS A 85 -15.48 -11.65 -14.07
C LYS A 85 -15.79 -13.03 -14.67
N ASP A 86 -14.77 -13.85 -14.93
CA ASP A 86 -14.94 -15.21 -15.47
C ASP A 86 -15.78 -16.11 -14.54
N ARG A 87 -15.74 -15.84 -13.24
CA ARG A 87 -16.55 -16.51 -12.23
C ARG A 87 -17.91 -15.86 -11.99
N ASN A 88 -18.30 -14.87 -12.80
CA ASN A 88 -19.51 -14.08 -12.66
C ASN A 88 -19.68 -13.47 -11.26
N LEU A 89 -18.59 -13.08 -10.60
CA LEU A 89 -18.66 -12.43 -9.30
C LEU A 89 -19.17 -10.99 -9.44
N ARG A 90 -19.94 -10.54 -8.46
CA ARG A 90 -20.27 -9.12 -8.31
C ARG A 90 -19.13 -8.44 -7.58
N ALA A 91 -18.22 -7.80 -8.33
CA ALA A 91 -17.07 -7.13 -7.75
C ALA A 91 -17.42 -5.71 -7.29
N ILE A 92 -17.02 -5.38 -6.07
CA ILE A 92 -17.04 -4.02 -5.50
C ILE A 92 -15.60 -3.60 -5.27
N ASP A 93 -15.21 -2.50 -5.87
CA ASP A 93 -13.85 -2.00 -5.75
C ASP A 93 -13.77 -0.93 -4.62
N ALA A 94 -13.06 -1.28 -3.55
CA ALA A 94 -12.79 -0.38 -2.42
C ALA A 94 -11.33 0.11 -2.39
N THR A 95 -10.64 0.02 -3.51
CA THR A 95 -9.26 0.50 -3.66
C THR A 95 -9.15 1.97 -3.27
N CYS A 96 -8.14 2.30 -2.47
CA CYS A 96 -7.84 3.68 -2.10
C CYS A 96 -7.57 4.51 -3.37
N PRO A 97 -8.16 5.71 -3.52
CA PRO A 97 -7.93 6.55 -4.70
C PRO A 97 -6.45 6.88 -4.97
N LEU A 98 -5.61 6.91 -3.92
CA LEU A 98 -4.18 7.15 -4.09
C LEU A 98 -3.45 5.91 -4.64
N VAL A 99 -3.89 4.71 -4.29
CA VAL A 99 -3.42 3.47 -4.92
C VAL A 99 -3.88 3.40 -6.37
N THR A 100 -5.14 3.73 -6.65
CA THR A 100 -5.66 3.81 -8.02
C THR A 100 -4.82 4.79 -8.88
N LYS A 101 -4.39 5.92 -8.30
CA LYS A 101 -3.48 6.86 -9.00
C LYS A 101 -2.19 6.16 -9.43
N VAL A 102 -1.55 5.40 -8.54
CA VAL A 102 -0.30 4.66 -8.85
C VAL A 102 -0.54 3.63 -9.94
N HIS A 103 -1.62 2.86 -9.88
CA HIS A 103 -2.02 1.92 -10.94
C HIS A 103 -2.19 2.62 -12.29
N MET A 104 -2.87 3.76 -12.33
CA MET A 104 -3.05 4.54 -13.56
C MET A 104 -1.73 5.07 -14.13
N GLU A 105 -0.82 5.51 -13.27
CA GLU A 105 0.53 5.95 -13.68
C GLU A 105 1.36 4.78 -14.19
N ALA A 106 1.28 3.59 -13.58
CA ALA A 106 1.92 2.38 -14.08
C ALA A 106 1.47 2.04 -15.50
N VAL A 107 0.16 2.01 -15.74
CA VAL A 107 -0.41 1.78 -17.07
C VAL A 107 0.02 2.85 -18.07
N LYS A 108 0.06 4.12 -17.66
CA LYS A 108 0.47 5.23 -18.50
C LYS A 108 1.93 5.10 -18.92
N TYR A 109 2.85 4.92 -17.95
CA TYR A 109 4.27 4.78 -18.23
C TYR A 109 4.57 3.56 -19.10
N ALA A 110 3.91 2.42 -18.85
CA ALA A 110 4.06 1.24 -19.68
C ALA A 110 3.64 1.50 -21.13
N LYS A 111 2.50 2.18 -21.37
CA LYS A 111 2.04 2.58 -22.72
C LYS A 111 2.99 3.55 -23.41
N GLU A 112 3.69 4.39 -22.66
CA GLU A 112 4.67 5.33 -23.17
C GLU A 112 6.07 4.69 -23.40
N GLY A 113 6.20 3.38 -23.13
CA GLY A 113 7.40 2.58 -23.35
C GLY A 113 8.48 2.76 -22.28
N TYR A 114 8.10 3.11 -21.07
CA TYR A 114 9.03 3.17 -19.94
C TYR A 114 9.22 1.78 -19.31
N THR A 115 10.44 1.52 -18.87
CA THR A 115 10.69 0.54 -17.80
C THR A 115 10.40 1.23 -16.48
N ILE A 116 9.58 0.63 -15.64
CA ILE A 116 9.10 1.21 -14.40
C ILE A 116 9.81 0.52 -13.24
N VAL A 117 10.50 1.29 -12.43
CA VAL A 117 11.07 0.83 -11.16
C VAL A 117 10.04 1.11 -10.08
N LEU A 118 9.41 0.07 -9.54
CA LEU A 118 8.52 0.19 -8.38
C LEU A 118 9.34 0.08 -7.11
N ILE A 119 9.29 1.11 -6.27
CA ILE A 119 9.87 1.08 -4.93
C ILE A 119 8.79 0.58 -3.97
N GLY A 120 9.04 -0.55 -3.31
CA GLY A 120 8.02 -1.17 -2.45
C GLY A 120 8.53 -2.45 -1.81
N HIS A 121 7.72 -3.09 -0.96
CA HIS A 121 8.08 -4.33 -0.28
C HIS A 121 7.51 -5.53 -1.00
N GLU A 122 8.36 -6.51 -1.31
CA GLU A 122 7.95 -7.77 -1.92
C GLU A 122 6.86 -8.44 -1.07
N GLY A 123 5.87 -9.00 -1.75
CA GLY A 123 4.75 -9.70 -1.09
C GLY A 123 3.67 -8.80 -0.50
N HIS A 124 3.83 -7.49 -0.49
CA HIS A 124 2.77 -6.59 -0.04
C HIS A 124 1.65 -6.50 -1.08
N ASP A 125 0.38 -6.57 -0.67
CA ASP A 125 -0.80 -6.57 -1.55
C ASP A 125 -0.81 -5.40 -2.55
N GLU A 126 -0.47 -4.19 -2.09
CA GLU A 126 -0.39 -3.00 -2.95
C GLU A 126 0.69 -3.14 -4.03
N VAL A 127 1.83 -3.75 -3.70
CA VAL A 127 2.93 -3.99 -4.65
C VAL A 127 2.53 -5.04 -5.67
N ILE A 128 1.93 -6.14 -5.23
CA ILE A 128 1.40 -7.20 -6.12
C ILE A 128 0.36 -6.62 -7.08
N GLY A 129 -0.57 -5.82 -6.57
CA GLY A 129 -1.60 -5.16 -7.38
C GLY A 129 -1.01 -4.23 -8.44
N THR A 130 -0.08 -3.37 -8.03
CA THR A 130 0.59 -2.39 -8.91
C THR A 130 1.46 -3.07 -9.96
N MET A 131 2.30 -4.04 -9.55
CA MET A 131 3.14 -4.83 -10.47
C MET A 131 2.29 -5.53 -11.54
N GLY A 132 1.11 -5.99 -11.15
CA GLY A 132 0.17 -6.66 -12.06
C GLY A 132 -0.43 -5.75 -13.13
N GLU A 133 -0.41 -4.42 -12.99
CA GLU A 133 -0.91 -3.49 -14.01
C GLU A 133 -0.03 -3.47 -15.27
N ALA A 134 1.27 -3.71 -15.13
CA ALA A 134 2.22 -3.71 -16.24
C ALA A 134 3.41 -4.66 -15.99
N PRO A 135 3.18 -5.99 -15.81
CA PRO A 135 4.20 -6.91 -15.31
C PRO A 135 5.44 -7.02 -16.21
N ALA A 136 5.28 -6.85 -17.52
CA ALA A 136 6.39 -6.90 -18.47
C ALA A 136 7.26 -5.62 -18.48
N ALA A 137 6.77 -4.53 -17.91
CA ALA A 137 7.43 -3.24 -17.90
C ALA A 137 7.96 -2.83 -16.51
N MET A 138 7.72 -3.64 -15.46
CA MET A 138 8.01 -3.27 -14.09
C MET A 138 9.09 -4.15 -13.48
N VAL A 139 9.94 -3.53 -12.67
CA VAL A 139 10.91 -4.19 -11.79
C VAL A 139 10.73 -3.62 -10.38
N LEU A 140 10.85 -4.48 -9.38
CA LEU A 140 10.75 -4.09 -7.97
C LEU A 140 12.15 -3.78 -7.42
N VAL A 141 12.24 -2.78 -6.55
CA VAL A 141 13.39 -2.50 -5.69
C VAL A 141 12.88 -2.19 -4.30
N GLU A 142 13.54 -2.71 -3.28
CA GLU A 142 13.18 -2.48 -1.87
C GLU A 142 14.11 -1.49 -1.19
N ASP A 143 15.40 -1.48 -1.59
CA ASP A 143 16.46 -0.70 -0.97
C ASP A 143 17.52 -0.20 -1.96
N VAL A 144 18.58 0.44 -1.43
CA VAL A 144 19.71 0.95 -2.22
C VAL A 144 20.60 -0.16 -2.79
N GLU A 145 20.65 -1.29 -2.14
CA GLU A 145 21.40 -2.48 -2.55
C GLU A 145 20.77 -3.08 -3.83
N ASP A 146 19.45 -3.15 -3.88
CA ASP A 146 18.70 -3.53 -5.09
C ASP A 146 18.96 -2.57 -6.23
N VAL A 147 18.98 -1.25 -5.95
CA VAL A 147 19.34 -0.25 -6.96
C VAL A 147 20.77 -0.49 -7.46
N ALA A 148 21.71 -0.85 -6.60
CA ALA A 148 23.07 -1.13 -7.00
C ALA A 148 23.15 -2.36 -7.92
N ALA A 149 22.36 -3.40 -7.64
CA ALA A 149 22.27 -4.64 -8.41
C ALA A 149 21.47 -4.47 -9.73
N LEU A 150 20.54 -3.51 -9.79
CA LEU A 150 19.67 -3.28 -10.95
C LEU A 150 20.49 -2.97 -12.21
N SER A 151 20.29 -3.71 -13.28
CA SER A 151 20.95 -3.48 -14.57
C SER A 151 19.93 -3.29 -15.66
N LEU A 152 19.74 -2.06 -16.11
CA LEU A 152 18.85 -1.70 -17.21
C LEU A 152 19.70 -1.17 -18.39
N PRO A 153 19.27 -1.40 -19.65
CA PRO A 153 19.96 -0.85 -20.83
C PRO A 153 20.04 0.69 -20.76
N ALA A 154 21.14 1.25 -21.27
CA ALA A 154 21.41 2.69 -21.16
C ALA A 154 20.43 3.59 -21.94
N ASP A 155 19.80 3.04 -22.97
CA ASP A 155 18.92 3.76 -23.90
C ASP A 155 17.42 3.62 -23.57
N VAL A 156 17.06 2.89 -22.50
CA VAL A 156 15.66 2.76 -22.12
C VAL A 156 15.14 3.99 -21.38
N LYS A 157 13.89 4.30 -21.60
CA LYS A 157 13.16 5.27 -20.77
C LYS A 157 12.88 4.63 -19.42
N ILE A 158 13.20 5.30 -18.35
CA ILE A 158 13.02 4.79 -16.98
C ILE A 158 12.11 5.73 -16.20
N ALA A 159 11.08 5.19 -15.58
CA ALA A 159 10.26 5.90 -14.61
C ALA A 159 10.32 5.18 -13.25
N TYR A 160 10.06 5.88 -12.16
CA TYR A 160 9.81 5.23 -10.88
C TYR A 160 8.40 5.52 -10.37
N LEU A 161 7.87 4.58 -9.62
CA LEU A 161 6.67 4.70 -8.78
C LEU A 161 6.99 4.16 -7.39
N THR A 162 6.16 4.48 -6.42
CA THR A 162 6.37 3.97 -5.05
C THR A 162 5.08 3.41 -4.46
N GLN A 163 5.22 2.45 -3.56
CA GLN A 163 4.17 2.04 -2.64
C GLN A 163 3.77 3.25 -1.76
N THR A 164 2.49 3.38 -1.43
CA THR A 164 1.95 4.60 -0.79
C THR A 164 2.28 4.72 0.69
N THR A 165 2.79 3.66 1.33
CA THR A 165 2.98 3.57 2.79
C THR A 165 4.44 3.41 3.22
N LEU A 166 5.38 3.76 2.36
CA LEU A 166 6.83 3.67 2.64
C LEU A 166 7.32 4.73 3.62
N SER A 167 8.53 4.53 4.14
CA SER A 167 9.31 5.56 4.80
C SER A 167 9.68 6.67 3.81
N VAL A 168 9.36 7.92 4.15
CA VAL A 168 9.70 9.08 3.30
C VAL A 168 11.21 9.22 3.12
N ASP A 169 11.98 8.99 4.20
CA ASP A 169 13.43 9.20 4.17
C ASP A 169 14.14 8.09 3.41
N GLU A 170 13.77 6.83 3.64
CA GLU A 170 14.33 5.69 2.90
C GLU A 170 14.01 5.79 1.42
N THR A 171 12.76 6.08 1.08
CA THR A 171 12.34 6.26 -0.33
C THR A 171 13.12 7.39 -1.00
N ARG A 172 13.39 8.48 -0.30
CA ARG A 172 14.22 9.59 -0.81
C ARG A 172 15.65 9.12 -1.10
N GLY A 173 16.21 8.27 -0.24
CA GLY A 173 17.54 7.66 -0.44
C GLY A 173 17.58 6.77 -1.68
N ILE A 174 16.57 5.89 -1.85
CA ILE A 174 16.43 5.00 -3.01
C ILE A 174 16.28 5.81 -4.31
N ILE A 175 15.43 6.84 -4.31
CA ILE A 175 15.24 7.73 -5.48
C ILE A 175 16.54 8.46 -5.82
N ALA A 176 17.31 8.92 -4.83
CA ALA A 176 18.59 9.58 -5.05
C ALA A 176 19.61 8.61 -5.70
N ALA A 177 19.68 7.38 -5.22
CA ALA A 177 20.53 6.33 -5.80
C ALA A 177 20.11 5.99 -7.25
N LEU A 178 18.81 5.85 -7.50
CA LEU A 178 18.27 5.64 -8.85
C LEU A 178 18.63 6.79 -9.79
N LYS A 179 18.48 8.05 -9.37
CA LYS A 179 18.84 9.24 -10.17
C LYS A 179 20.32 9.32 -10.46
N ALA A 180 21.17 8.94 -9.49
CA ALA A 180 22.62 8.91 -9.68
C ALA A 180 23.02 7.84 -10.72
N LYS A 181 22.35 6.68 -10.70
CA LYS A 181 22.62 5.57 -11.64
C LYS A 181 21.98 5.78 -13.01
N TYR A 182 20.80 6.37 -13.05
CA TYR A 182 19.99 6.61 -14.25
C TYR A 182 19.57 8.08 -14.34
N PRO A 183 20.42 9.00 -14.86
CA PRO A 183 20.13 10.43 -14.90
C PRO A 183 18.85 10.81 -15.68
N GLN A 184 18.40 9.93 -16.60
CA GLN A 184 17.16 10.10 -17.38
C GLN A 184 15.89 9.67 -16.62
N LEU A 185 16.01 9.22 -15.37
CA LEU A 185 14.89 8.77 -14.54
C LEU A 185 13.83 9.86 -14.40
N VAL A 186 12.59 9.52 -14.71
CA VAL A 186 11.43 10.38 -14.44
C VAL A 186 10.64 9.84 -13.27
N GLY A 187 9.93 10.70 -12.56
CA GLY A 187 9.07 10.32 -11.45
C GLY A 187 7.62 10.71 -11.69
N PRO A 188 6.73 10.33 -10.77
CA PRO A 188 5.34 10.73 -10.81
C PRO A 188 5.21 12.26 -10.69
N SER A 189 4.12 12.81 -11.24
CA SER A 189 3.86 14.26 -11.20
C SER A 189 3.62 14.81 -9.79
N LYS A 190 3.18 13.93 -8.88
CA LYS A 190 3.02 14.16 -7.44
C LYS A 190 3.51 12.92 -6.73
N ASP A 191 4.08 13.09 -5.54
CA ASP A 191 4.56 11.97 -4.72
C ASP A 191 3.48 10.89 -4.55
N ASP A 192 3.92 9.63 -4.63
CA ASP A 192 3.05 8.48 -4.43
C ASP A 192 2.84 8.16 -2.96
N ILE A 193 3.84 8.43 -2.10
CA ILE A 193 3.66 8.29 -0.66
C ILE A 193 2.51 9.18 -0.22
N CYS A 194 1.46 8.57 0.31
CA CYS A 194 0.24 9.28 0.59
C CYS A 194 0.43 10.33 1.71
N TYR A 195 -0.28 11.45 1.61
CA TYR A 195 -0.23 12.52 2.61
C TYR A 195 -0.52 12.03 4.03
N ALA A 196 -1.38 11.04 4.18
CA ALA A 196 -1.70 10.48 5.49
C ALA A 196 -0.51 9.71 6.09
N THR A 197 0.29 9.04 5.28
CA THR A 197 1.55 8.41 5.68
C THR A 197 2.57 9.47 6.06
N GLN A 198 2.79 10.49 5.21
CA GLN A 198 3.74 11.56 5.47
C GLN A 198 3.41 12.29 6.78
N ASN A 199 2.17 12.78 6.93
CA ASN A 199 1.74 13.52 8.12
C ASN A 199 1.87 12.69 9.41
N ARG A 200 1.64 11.37 9.35
CA ARG A 200 1.84 10.50 10.54
C ARG A 200 3.30 10.32 10.88
N GLN A 201 4.16 10.17 9.88
CA GLN A 201 5.60 10.08 10.11
C GLN A 201 6.14 11.37 10.71
N GLU A 202 5.71 12.53 10.21
CA GLU A 202 6.04 13.84 10.78
C GLU A 202 5.55 13.96 12.23
N ALA A 203 4.29 13.62 12.50
CA ALA A 203 3.74 13.68 13.84
C ALA A 203 4.49 12.79 14.85
N VAL A 204 5.04 11.64 14.42
CA VAL A 204 5.89 10.81 15.30
C VAL A 204 7.25 11.46 15.51
N ARG A 205 7.88 12.02 14.46
CA ARG A 205 9.17 12.73 14.58
C ARG A 205 9.08 13.91 15.55
N ASP A 206 7.99 14.68 15.48
CA ASP A 206 7.76 15.83 16.34
C ASP A 206 7.55 15.42 17.81
N LEU A 207 6.90 14.26 18.03
CA LEU A 207 6.58 13.75 19.35
C LEU A 207 7.79 13.10 20.05
N VAL A 208 8.65 12.40 19.31
CA VAL A 208 9.77 11.62 19.87
C VAL A 208 10.68 12.43 20.82
N PRO A 209 11.07 13.69 20.53
CA PRO A 209 11.92 14.47 21.44
C PRO A 209 11.30 14.75 22.83
N GLU A 210 9.96 14.66 22.94
CA GLU A 210 9.20 14.97 24.15
C GLU A 210 8.78 13.70 24.92
N ALA A 211 9.03 12.49 24.34
CA ALA A 211 8.54 11.23 24.88
C ALA A 211 9.68 10.35 25.41
N ASP A 212 9.49 9.75 26.59
CA ASP A 212 10.38 8.72 27.12
C ASP A 212 10.14 7.36 26.45
N VAL A 213 8.90 7.10 26.02
CA VAL A 213 8.47 5.86 25.35
C VAL A 213 7.46 6.21 24.27
N VAL A 214 7.64 5.63 23.08
CA VAL A 214 6.69 5.71 21.96
C VAL A 214 5.99 4.37 21.81
N ILE A 215 4.66 4.38 21.85
CA ILE A 215 3.83 3.19 21.63
C ILE A 215 3.09 3.33 20.31
N VAL A 216 3.34 2.40 19.38
CA VAL A 216 2.63 2.32 18.10
C VAL A 216 1.64 1.16 18.16
N LEU A 217 0.36 1.47 17.96
CA LEU A 217 -0.71 0.47 17.90
C LEU A 217 -1.08 0.21 16.45
N GLY A 218 -0.92 -1.04 16.01
CA GLY A 218 -1.22 -1.46 14.65
C GLY A 218 -0.99 -2.96 14.44
N SER A 219 -1.36 -3.47 13.27
CA SER A 219 -1.10 -4.85 12.89
C SER A 219 0.32 -5.00 12.33
N GLN A 220 0.93 -6.18 12.54
CA GLN A 220 2.31 -6.45 12.11
C GLN A 220 2.48 -6.40 10.58
N ASN A 221 1.45 -6.75 9.83
CA ASN A 221 1.43 -6.67 8.37
C ASN A 221 1.08 -5.26 7.83
N SER A 222 0.88 -4.27 8.71
CA SER A 222 0.65 -2.89 8.28
C SER A 222 1.97 -2.16 8.03
N SER A 223 2.30 -1.90 6.76
CA SER A 223 3.48 -1.13 6.38
C SER A 223 3.53 0.23 7.09
N ASN A 224 2.42 0.98 7.11
CA ASN A 224 2.35 2.26 7.84
C ASN A 224 2.71 2.10 9.33
N SER A 225 2.19 1.08 10.03
CA SER A 225 2.48 0.90 11.46
C SER A 225 3.94 0.53 11.71
N ASN A 226 4.52 -0.30 10.85
CA ASN A 226 5.93 -0.68 10.94
C ASN A 226 6.83 0.55 10.76
N ARG A 227 6.56 1.39 9.75
CA ARG A 227 7.33 2.63 9.52
C ARG A 227 7.27 3.59 10.70
N LEU A 228 6.11 3.75 11.35
CA LEU A 228 6.00 4.59 12.55
C LEU A 228 6.82 4.02 13.73
N ALA A 229 6.83 2.70 13.90
CA ALA A 229 7.63 2.04 14.92
C ALA A 229 9.14 2.20 14.67
N GLU A 230 9.58 2.13 13.42
CA GLU A 230 10.97 2.33 13.03
C GLU A 230 11.44 3.77 13.29
N ILE A 231 10.63 4.77 12.92
CA ILE A 231 10.92 6.17 13.22
C ILE A 231 11.06 6.37 14.73
N GLY A 232 10.15 5.79 15.53
CA GLY A 232 10.22 5.82 17.00
C GLY A 232 11.52 5.21 17.52
N ARG A 233 11.95 4.05 16.99
CA ARG A 233 13.20 3.38 17.39
C ARG A 233 14.46 4.15 16.99
N ALA A 234 14.53 4.61 15.75
CA ALA A 234 15.67 5.36 15.23
C ALA A 234 15.92 6.67 15.99
N SER A 235 14.86 7.25 16.56
CA SER A 235 14.93 8.51 17.31
C SER A 235 15.09 8.32 18.81
N CYS A 236 14.82 7.12 19.36
CA CYS A 236 15.17 6.76 20.72
C CYS A 236 16.70 6.63 20.77
N ARG A 237 17.40 7.63 21.29
CA ARG A 237 18.80 7.46 21.72
C ARG A 237 18.81 6.29 22.69
N GLU A 238 19.61 5.25 22.38
CA GLU A 238 19.95 4.20 23.34
C GLU A 238 20.39 4.87 24.64
N ARG A 239 19.49 4.89 25.61
CA ARG A 239 19.92 5.06 26.99
C ARG A 239 20.20 3.65 27.51
N VAL A 240 21.49 3.29 27.44
CA VAL A 240 22.05 2.15 28.15
C VAL A 240 21.81 2.34 29.67
#